data_61dd6413e4dd0dde15aedf1d54fdee4a
#
_entry.id   61dd6413e4dd0dde15aedf1d54fdee4a
#
_cell.length_a   1.000
_cell.length_b   1.000
_cell.length_c   1.000
_cell.angle_alpha   90.00
_cell.angle_beta   90.00
_cell.angle_gamma   90.00
#
_symmetry.space_group_name_H-M   'P 1'
#
loop_
_entity.id
_entity.type
_entity.pdbx_description
1 polymer ?
#
loop_
_entity_poly.entity_id
_entity_poly.type
_entity_poly.pdbx_seq_one_letter_code
_entity_poly.pdbx_strand_id
1 'polypeptide(L)'
;MNKKFKLLSILSLSFMSATLLSGCVTVKDPNNGGNNGGTDEPVSVELDSDYKCELSLLIPNGNANEEQMINELITEFNLDYPNITFKKNYLSVSNYENTVKNQWLANSLPDIVWSNSPDFYTLVAGEMCMPLNKYIEAEEEKGTFVFENDFLTEYFRMGAVDGKYYCFPRSCDSVVTFYNKKLLSQAGVDLSLIKNGWTWDTFMGVLETYRKYLDTTANASTYYCLDANLTTWLSVCYPMLKSFGANIIDSNKNILINSAETKECLSLVKDMSNKKYIVADNTTPGSSFETGTAPFLFQSASVSLFAERRELKGNMDIVSFPLIMNHNTPKIGSGIAGYTINSKCKEKAAAWKFLAKMLSKEGQNAMARGGLNLPSIRKDLQDYASDDVAWGGKYKDLNLSAYTYGGEYKVSSDFLSLVDVKYKAKLDEAVRNMFAYATRFDKTVDDAVNSCEKALKNALK
;
A
#
# COMPACT_ATOMS: atom_id res chain seq x y z
N MET A 1 7.10 36.04 -62.85
CA MET A 1 7.05 34.97 -63.89
C MET A 1 6.24 33.83 -63.35
N ASN A 2 5.04 33.67 -63.86
CA ASN A 2 4.38 32.48 -64.43
C ASN A 2 4.20 31.31 -63.43
N LYS A 3 3.09 30.75 -63.27
CA LYS A 3 1.71 30.57 -63.79
C LYS A 3 1.18 29.34 -63.03
N LYS A 4 -0.01 29.44 -62.38
CA LYS A 4 -1.30 28.89 -62.82
C LYS A 4 -1.31 27.37 -63.09
N PHE A 5 -2.18 26.61 -62.38
CA PHE A 5 -3.52 26.13 -62.79
C PHE A 5 -4.07 25.30 -61.61
N LYS A 6 -5.15 25.58 -61.05
CA LYS A 6 -6.60 25.29 -61.16
C LYS A 6 -6.94 23.90 -61.73
N LEU A 7 -7.71 23.11 -60.99
CA LEU A 7 -9.01 22.48 -61.31
C LEU A 7 -9.61 21.82 -60.09
N LEU A 8 -10.66 22.19 -59.83
CA LEU A 8 -12.08 21.92 -59.52
C LEU A 8 -12.60 20.59 -60.05
N SER A 9 -13.31 19.84 -59.19
CA SER A 9 -14.58 19.12 -59.45
C SER A 9 -15.05 18.52 -58.12
N ILE A 10 -16.06 19.03 -57.47
CA ILE A 10 -17.54 18.93 -57.66
C ILE A 10 -18.09 17.53 -57.33
N LEU A 11 -18.81 17.54 -56.19
CA LEU A 11 -20.06 16.90 -55.76
C LEU A 11 -20.22 15.37 -55.90
N SER A 12 -20.57 14.75 -54.75
CA SER A 12 -21.93 14.24 -54.59
C SER A 12 -22.28 14.03 -53.11
N LEU A 13 -23.25 14.78 -52.63
CA LEU A 13 -24.02 14.49 -51.39
C LEU A 13 -24.80 13.21 -51.60
N SER A 14 -24.64 12.24 -50.66
CA SER A 14 -25.65 11.25 -50.43
C SER A 14 -26.04 11.28 -48.94
N PHE A 15 -27.20 11.84 -48.71
CA PHE A 15 -27.95 11.70 -47.46
C PHE A 15 -28.33 10.24 -47.31
N MET A 16 -27.82 9.60 -46.26
CA MET A 16 -28.37 8.32 -45.79
C MET A 16 -28.85 8.52 -44.36
N SER A 17 -30.18 8.57 -44.28
CA SER A 17 -30.95 8.59 -43.03
C SER A 17 -30.67 7.31 -42.27
N ALA A 18 -30.00 7.40 -41.12
CA ALA A 18 -29.92 6.28 -40.18
C ALA A 18 -31.12 6.38 -39.23
N THR A 19 -32.05 5.49 -39.40
CA THR A 19 -33.13 5.20 -38.46
C THR A 19 -32.57 4.71 -37.15
N LEU A 20 -32.88 5.42 -36.08
CA LEU A 20 -32.69 4.98 -34.71
C LEU A 20 -33.55 3.73 -34.47
N LEU A 21 -32.94 2.57 -34.44
CA LEU A 21 -33.52 1.37 -33.89
C LEU A 21 -33.15 1.30 -32.41
N SER A 22 -34.14 1.64 -31.58
CA SER A 22 -34.13 1.29 -30.14
C SER A 22 -34.15 -0.24 -30.04
N GLY A 23 -33.01 -0.82 -29.86
CA GLY A 23 -32.90 -2.25 -29.52
C GLY A 23 -32.93 -2.40 -28.01
N CYS A 24 -34.04 -2.87 -27.46
CA CYS A 24 -34.08 -3.47 -26.13
C CYS A 24 -33.05 -4.60 -26.08
N VAL A 25 -31.95 -4.41 -25.35
CA VAL A 25 -31.05 -5.51 -25.03
C VAL A 25 -31.67 -6.29 -23.88
N THR A 26 -32.27 -7.41 -24.22
CA THR A 26 -32.64 -8.43 -23.23
C THR A 26 -31.37 -8.99 -22.59
N VAL A 27 -31.27 -8.81 -21.28
CA VAL A 27 -30.23 -9.43 -20.44
C VAL A 27 -30.35 -10.95 -20.60
N LYS A 28 -29.39 -11.58 -21.26
CA LYS A 28 -29.20 -13.03 -21.21
C LYS A 28 -28.35 -13.36 -19.99
N ASP A 29 -28.93 -14.19 -19.13
CA ASP A 29 -28.29 -14.82 -17.97
C ASP A 29 -27.01 -15.57 -18.41
N PRO A 30 -25.81 -15.26 -17.89
CA PRO A 30 -24.59 -15.99 -18.22
C PRO A 30 -24.37 -17.15 -17.27
N ASN A 31 -25.35 -18.05 -17.10
CA ASN A 31 -25.11 -19.33 -16.46
C ASN A 31 -24.87 -20.40 -17.55
N ASN A 32 -23.64 -20.50 -18.04
CA ASN A 32 -23.17 -21.75 -18.61
C ASN A 32 -21.68 -21.93 -18.35
N GLY A 33 -21.37 -23.09 -17.75
CA GLY A 33 -20.04 -23.41 -17.21
C GLY A 33 -18.95 -23.61 -18.25
N GLY A 34 -17.76 -23.29 -17.80
CA GLY A 34 -16.51 -23.95 -18.19
C GLY A 34 -15.96 -23.63 -19.57
N ASN A 35 -15.04 -22.64 -19.63
CA ASN A 35 -13.74 -22.90 -20.28
C ASN A 35 -12.77 -21.72 -20.03
N ASN A 36 -11.54 -22.03 -19.62
CA ASN A 36 -10.43 -21.10 -19.51
C ASN A 36 -10.01 -20.62 -20.91
N GLY A 37 -10.41 -19.42 -21.27
CA GLY A 37 -9.97 -18.68 -22.44
C GLY A 37 -10.51 -17.26 -22.28
N GLY A 38 -9.63 -16.30 -22.08
CA GLY A 38 -10.03 -14.90 -21.96
C GLY A 38 -10.85 -14.47 -23.17
N THR A 39 -12.16 -14.42 -23.02
CA THR A 39 -13.02 -13.84 -24.04
C THR A 39 -12.90 -12.31 -23.95
N ASP A 40 -12.65 -11.68 -25.10
CA ASP A 40 -12.60 -10.22 -25.26
C ASP A 40 -14.00 -9.56 -25.17
N GLU A 41 -14.92 -10.13 -24.42
CA GLU A 41 -16.23 -9.54 -24.25
C GLU A 41 -16.17 -8.35 -23.27
N PRO A 42 -16.80 -7.21 -23.64
CA PRO A 42 -16.89 -6.06 -22.75
C PRO A 42 -17.67 -6.41 -21.49
N VAL A 43 -17.21 -5.90 -20.33
CA VAL A 43 -17.94 -6.05 -19.07
C VAL A 43 -19.01 -4.97 -18.97
N SER A 44 -20.18 -5.31 -18.44
CA SER A 44 -21.16 -4.31 -18.10
C SER A 44 -20.84 -3.75 -16.73
N VAL A 45 -20.73 -2.42 -16.65
CA VAL A 45 -20.67 -1.65 -15.39
C VAL A 45 -21.99 -0.94 -15.10
N GLU A 46 -23.04 -1.23 -15.87
CA GLU A 46 -24.39 -0.71 -15.61
C GLU A 46 -25.06 -1.52 -14.51
N LEU A 47 -25.72 -0.81 -13.62
CA LEU A 47 -26.52 -1.38 -12.55
C LEU A 47 -27.70 -0.44 -12.27
N ASP A 48 -28.91 -0.96 -12.28
CA ASP A 48 -30.09 -0.19 -11.95
C ASP A 48 -30.09 0.19 -10.47
N SER A 49 -30.52 1.41 -10.15
CA SER A 49 -30.55 1.90 -8.76
C SER A 49 -31.48 1.10 -7.84
N ASP A 50 -32.48 0.41 -8.42
CA ASP A 50 -33.40 -0.45 -7.70
C ASP A 50 -32.96 -1.93 -7.65
N TYR A 51 -31.81 -2.27 -8.20
CA TYR A 51 -31.25 -3.62 -8.16
C TYR A 51 -31.16 -4.16 -6.74
N LYS A 52 -31.50 -5.44 -6.57
CA LYS A 52 -31.57 -6.10 -5.25
C LYS A 52 -30.62 -7.29 -5.22
N CYS A 53 -29.66 -7.25 -4.32
CA CYS A 53 -28.83 -8.40 -3.98
C CYS A 53 -28.27 -8.28 -2.57
N GLU A 54 -27.66 -9.35 -2.08
CA GLU A 54 -26.79 -9.31 -0.91
C GLU A 54 -25.36 -9.53 -1.37
N LEU A 55 -24.46 -8.59 -1.05
CA LEU A 55 -23.02 -8.71 -1.23
C LEU A 55 -22.37 -9.18 0.08
N SER A 56 -21.49 -10.16 -0.01
CA SER A 56 -20.69 -10.59 1.13
C SER A 56 -19.31 -9.93 1.11
N LEU A 57 -18.90 -9.38 2.27
CA LEU A 57 -17.61 -8.71 2.49
C LEU A 57 -16.74 -9.51 3.44
N LEU A 58 -15.46 -9.69 3.12
CA LEU A 58 -14.43 -10.16 4.06
C LEU A 58 -13.62 -8.97 4.55
N ILE A 59 -13.65 -8.70 5.85
CA ILE A 59 -12.95 -7.58 6.49
C ILE A 59 -12.04 -8.06 7.62
N PRO A 60 -10.92 -7.37 7.92
CA PRO A 60 -10.02 -7.78 9.00
C PRO A 60 -10.67 -7.61 10.38
N ASN A 61 -10.52 -8.63 11.23
CA ASN A 61 -11.01 -8.61 12.59
C ASN A 61 -10.06 -7.84 13.52
N GLY A 62 -10.63 -7.27 14.58
CA GLY A 62 -9.86 -6.59 15.63
C GLY A 62 -9.44 -5.15 15.30
N ASN A 63 -9.87 -4.61 14.18
CA ASN A 63 -9.64 -3.22 13.80
C ASN A 63 -10.98 -2.47 13.75
N ALA A 64 -11.35 -1.82 14.85
CA ALA A 64 -12.60 -1.06 14.94
C ALA A 64 -12.70 0.07 13.88
N ASN A 65 -11.58 0.67 13.52
CA ASN A 65 -11.55 1.71 12.49
C ASN A 65 -11.86 1.14 11.09
N GLU A 66 -11.41 -0.08 10.79
CA GLU A 66 -11.74 -0.73 9.52
C GLU A 66 -13.23 -1.00 9.39
N GLU A 67 -13.84 -1.51 10.46
CA GLU A 67 -15.28 -1.77 10.46
C GLU A 67 -16.10 -0.48 10.34
N GLN A 68 -15.72 0.57 11.07
CA GLN A 68 -16.38 1.86 10.99
C GLN A 68 -16.22 2.49 9.61
N MET A 69 -15.02 2.45 9.04
CA MET A 69 -14.75 2.91 7.67
C MET A 69 -15.65 2.22 6.65
N ILE A 70 -15.79 0.90 6.72
CA ILE A 70 -16.65 0.12 5.82
C ILE A 70 -18.13 0.47 6.04
N ASN A 71 -18.57 0.70 7.26
CA ASN A 71 -19.96 1.10 7.54
C ASN A 71 -20.28 2.46 6.91
N GLU A 72 -19.39 3.44 7.00
CA GLU A 72 -19.57 4.74 6.34
C GLU A 72 -19.58 4.60 4.81
N LEU A 73 -18.70 3.77 4.25
CA LEU A 73 -18.70 3.50 2.82
C LEU A 73 -19.98 2.80 2.35
N ILE A 74 -20.50 1.83 3.11
CA ILE A 74 -21.79 1.17 2.82
C ILE A 74 -22.94 2.19 2.89
N THR A 75 -22.93 3.06 3.89
CA THR A 75 -23.93 4.13 4.02
C THR A 75 -23.93 5.04 2.80
N GLU A 76 -22.74 5.47 2.37
CA GLU A 76 -22.57 6.31 1.18
C GLU A 76 -22.97 5.57 -0.12
N PHE A 77 -22.64 4.28 -0.24
CA PHE A 77 -23.03 3.45 -1.38
C PHE A 77 -24.55 3.26 -1.48
N ASN A 78 -25.22 3.10 -0.33
CA ASN A 78 -26.66 2.88 -0.29
C ASN A 78 -27.48 4.14 -0.62
N LEU A 79 -26.85 5.32 -0.75
CA LEU A 79 -27.53 6.50 -1.33
C LEU A 79 -27.85 6.25 -2.82
N ASP A 80 -27.00 5.53 -3.54
CA ASP A 80 -27.19 5.22 -4.97
C ASP A 80 -27.92 3.88 -5.17
N TYR A 81 -27.68 2.90 -4.29
CA TYR A 81 -28.19 1.51 -4.40
C TYR A 81 -28.85 1.05 -3.08
N PRO A 82 -30.01 1.59 -2.73
CA PRO A 82 -30.64 1.37 -1.41
C PRO A 82 -31.11 -0.07 -1.15
N ASN A 83 -31.23 -0.89 -2.20
CA ASN A 83 -31.70 -2.27 -2.09
C ASN A 83 -30.58 -3.31 -2.06
N ILE A 84 -29.32 -2.89 -2.11
CA ILE A 84 -28.19 -3.79 -1.96
C ILE A 84 -27.83 -3.85 -0.47
N THR A 85 -27.84 -5.07 0.07
CA THR A 85 -27.46 -5.34 1.46
C THR A 85 -26.10 -5.97 1.57
N PHE A 86 -25.48 -5.91 2.77
CA PHE A 86 -24.13 -6.41 2.98
C PHE A 86 -24.07 -7.40 4.15
N LYS A 87 -23.49 -8.58 3.86
CA LYS A 87 -23.13 -9.57 4.87
C LYS A 87 -21.63 -9.46 5.18
N LYS A 88 -21.30 -8.96 6.36
CA LYS A 88 -19.90 -8.84 6.80
C LYS A 88 -19.39 -10.16 7.39
N ASN A 89 -18.23 -10.59 6.93
CA ASN A 89 -17.47 -11.73 7.44
C ASN A 89 -16.14 -11.22 7.97
N TYR A 90 -15.65 -11.81 9.04
CA TYR A 90 -14.46 -11.33 9.73
C TYR A 90 -13.30 -12.30 9.59
N LEU A 91 -12.10 -11.76 9.44
CA LEU A 91 -10.87 -12.49 9.18
C LEU A 91 -9.79 -12.07 10.17
N SER A 92 -9.11 -13.06 10.77
CA SER A 92 -7.86 -12.80 11.48
C SER A 92 -6.70 -12.68 10.50
N VAL A 93 -6.04 -11.51 10.47
CA VAL A 93 -4.92 -11.25 9.56
C VAL A 93 -3.78 -12.24 9.73
N SER A 94 -3.51 -12.69 10.97
CA SER A 94 -2.47 -13.70 11.27
C SER A 94 -2.74 -15.09 10.66
N ASN A 95 -3.99 -15.37 10.23
CA ASN A 95 -4.37 -16.63 9.61
C ASN A 95 -4.99 -16.44 8.21
N TYR A 96 -4.62 -15.36 7.53
CA TYR A 96 -5.21 -14.95 6.26
C TYR A 96 -5.21 -16.07 5.22
N GLU A 97 -4.04 -16.59 4.87
CA GLU A 97 -3.87 -17.58 3.79
C GLU A 97 -4.71 -18.84 4.00
N ASN A 98 -4.70 -19.40 5.21
CA ASN A 98 -5.48 -20.59 5.50
C ASN A 98 -6.99 -20.32 5.42
N THR A 99 -7.41 -19.15 5.91
CA THR A 99 -8.83 -18.76 5.90
C THR A 99 -9.34 -18.63 4.47
N VAL A 100 -8.68 -17.85 3.63
CA VAL A 100 -9.13 -17.62 2.24
C VAL A 100 -9.08 -18.91 1.41
N LYS A 101 -8.05 -19.76 1.58
CA LYS A 101 -7.96 -21.06 0.90
C LYS A 101 -9.10 -22.00 1.30
N ASN A 102 -9.36 -22.13 2.60
CA ASN A 102 -10.43 -23.00 3.09
C ASN A 102 -11.81 -22.52 2.62
N GLN A 103 -12.07 -21.21 2.69
CA GLN A 103 -13.32 -20.63 2.19
C GLN A 103 -13.46 -20.80 0.68
N TRP A 104 -12.37 -20.64 -0.07
CA TRP A 104 -12.37 -20.88 -1.52
C TRP A 104 -12.70 -22.31 -1.90
N LEU A 105 -12.06 -23.28 -1.24
CA LEU A 105 -12.34 -24.70 -1.45
C LEU A 105 -13.77 -25.08 -1.08
N ALA A 106 -14.32 -24.45 -0.04
CA ALA A 106 -15.70 -24.65 0.39
C ALA A 106 -16.73 -23.85 -0.45
N ASN A 107 -16.32 -23.10 -1.48
CA ASN A 107 -17.15 -22.15 -2.25
C ASN A 107 -17.90 -21.14 -1.35
N SER A 108 -17.25 -20.71 -0.26
CA SER A 108 -17.80 -19.77 0.72
C SER A 108 -16.96 -18.50 0.89
N LEU A 109 -15.97 -18.28 0.01
CA LEU A 109 -15.20 -17.04 0.00
C LEU A 109 -16.13 -15.88 -0.38
N PRO A 110 -16.19 -14.80 0.43
CA PRO A 110 -17.04 -13.65 0.16
C PRO A 110 -16.84 -13.01 -1.22
N ASP A 111 -17.85 -12.27 -1.69
CA ASP A 111 -17.84 -11.61 -3.01
C ASP A 111 -16.74 -10.55 -3.11
N ILE A 112 -16.58 -9.77 -2.05
CA ILE A 112 -15.54 -8.74 -1.94
C ILE A 112 -14.61 -9.12 -0.79
N VAL A 113 -13.32 -9.20 -1.09
CA VAL A 113 -12.31 -9.71 -0.17
C VAL A 113 -11.29 -8.64 0.14
N TRP A 114 -11.16 -8.29 1.43
CA TRP A 114 -10.05 -7.47 1.90
C TRP A 114 -8.72 -8.22 1.73
N SER A 115 -7.68 -7.50 1.33
CA SER A 115 -6.33 -8.04 1.24
C SER A 115 -5.27 -6.96 1.48
N ASN A 116 -4.08 -7.39 1.85
CA ASN A 116 -2.90 -6.55 1.99
C ASN A 116 -1.69 -7.19 1.29
N SER A 117 -0.61 -6.44 1.16
CA SER A 117 0.68 -7.02 0.77
C SER A 117 1.30 -7.75 1.97
N PRO A 118 1.82 -8.98 1.80
CA PRO A 118 1.95 -9.75 0.56
C PRO A 118 0.79 -10.70 0.26
N ASP A 119 -0.28 -10.69 1.07
CA ASP A 119 -1.33 -11.72 1.07
C ASP A 119 -2.14 -11.78 -0.22
N PHE A 120 -2.29 -10.65 -0.94
CA PHE A 120 -3.06 -10.62 -2.19
C PHE A 120 -2.46 -11.52 -3.28
N TYR A 121 -1.14 -11.74 -3.27
CA TYR A 121 -0.50 -12.69 -4.21
C TYR A 121 -1.04 -14.11 -4.06
N THR A 122 -1.50 -14.48 -2.87
CA THR A 122 -2.17 -15.76 -2.62
C THR A 122 -3.49 -15.86 -3.37
N LEU A 123 -4.26 -14.78 -3.39
CA LEU A 123 -5.53 -14.73 -4.11
C LEU A 123 -5.31 -14.82 -5.62
N VAL A 124 -4.32 -14.10 -6.14
CA VAL A 124 -3.97 -14.12 -7.56
C VAL A 124 -3.45 -15.49 -8.00
N ALA A 125 -2.47 -16.05 -7.26
CA ALA A 125 -1.88 -17.34 -7.57
C ALA A 125 -2.88 -18.50 -7.50
N GLY A 126 -3.91 -18.37 -6.66
CA GLY A 126 -4.99 -19.35 -6.54
C GLY A 126 -6.18 -19.08 -7.44
N GLU A 127 -6.11 -18.10 -8.37
CA GLU A 127 -7.22 -17.66 -9.23
C GLU A 127 -8.49 -17.31 -8.43
N MET A 128 -8.31 -16.87 -7.17
CA MET A 128 -9.40 -16.59 -6.24
C MET A 128 -10.03 -15.21 -6.45
N CYS A 129 -9.32 -14.32 -7.14
CA CYS A 129 -9.80 -12.99 -7.50
C CYS A 129 -9.71 -12.75 -8.99
N MET A 130 -10.55 -11.85 -9.49
CA MET A 130 -10.63 -11.52 -10.91
C MET A 130 -9.82 -10.26 -11.24
N PRO A 131 -9.28 -10.15 -12.47
CA PRO A 131 -8.67 -8.91 -12.93
C PRO A 131 -9.74 -7.82 -13.15
N LEU A 132 -9.39 -6.57 -12.83
CA LEU A 132 -10.30 -5.44 -12.81
C LEU A 132 -10.09 -4.46 -13.98
N ASN A 133 -9.11 -4.69 -14.86
CA ASN A 133 -8.77 -3.79 -15.97
C ASN A 133 -9.96 -3.44 -16.86
N LYS A 134 -10.76 -4.44 -17.27
CA LYS A 134 -11.93 -4.21 -18.13
C LYS A 134 -13.00 -3.32 -17.47
N TYR A 135 -13.08 -3.35 -16.15
CA TYR A 135 -14.01 -2.48 -15.41
C TYR A 135 -13.49 -1.04 -15.35
N ILE A 136 -12.17 -0.86 -15.24
CA ILE A 136 -11.52 0.45 -15.36
C ILE A 136 -11.83 1.04 -16.74
N GLU A 137 -11.52 0.29 -17.80
CA GLU A 137 -11.76 0.68 -19.20
C GLU A 137 -13.22 1.09 -19.43
N ALA A 138 -14.18 0.30 -18.93
CA ALA A 138 -15.61 0.59 -19.08
C ALA A 138 -16.06 1.85 -18.32
N GLU A 139 -15.48 2.17 -17.16
CA GLU A 139 -15.79 3.42 -16.44
C GLU A 139 -15.12 4.63 -17.12
N GLU A 140 -13.91 4.47 -17.70
CA GLU A 140 -13.27 5.50 -18.51
C GLU A 140 -14.07 5.82 -19.78
N GLU A 141 -14.58 4.80 -20.49
CA GLU A 141 -15.46 4.99 -21.65
C GLU A 141 -16.74 5.74 -21.32
N LYS A 142 -17.26 5.58 -20.09
CA LYS A 142 -18.39 6.34 -19.57
C LYS A 142 -18.04 7.76 -19.12
N GLY A 143 -16.75 8.06 -18.95
CA GLY A 143 -16.28 9.34 -18.42
C GLY A 143 -16.52 9.49 -16.93
N THR A 144 -16.69 8.38 -16.18
CA THR A 144 -16.85 8.41 -14.71
C THR A 144 -15.56 8.88 -14.03
N PHE A 145 -14.41 8.45 -14.56
CA PHE A 145 -13.06 8.91 -14.18
C PHE A 145 -12.08 8.68 -15.34
N VAL A 146 -10.91 9.28 -15.24
CA VAL A 146 -9.73 8.96 -16.08
C VAL A 146 -8.64 8.45 -15.16
N PHE A 147 -8.39 7.14 -15.22
CA PHE A 147 -7.61 6.42 -14.19
C PHE A 147 -6.24 7.06 -13.90
N GLU A 148 -5.45 7.31 -14.95
CA GLU A 148 -4.12 7.94 -14.78
C GLU A 148 -4.18 9.40 -14.34
N ASN A 149 -5.29 10.11 -14.59
CA ASN A 149 -5.41 11.53 -14.23
C ASN A 149 -5.94 11.73 -12.82
N ASP A 150 -6.91 10.90 -12.41
CA ASP A 150 -7.66 11.10 -11.17
C ASP A 150 -7.00 10.43 -9.97
N PHE A 151 -6.19 9.38 -10.21
CA PHE A 151 -5.63 8.57 -9.13
C PHE A 151 -4.10 8.63 -9.05
N LEU A 152 -3.58 8.37 -7.86
CA LEU A 152 -2.17 8.11 -7.57
C LEU A 152 -1.86 6.66 -7.93
N THR A 153 -1.64 6.39 -9.22
CA THR A 153 -1.59 5.04 -9.80
C THR A 153 -0.44 4.18 -9.28
N GLU A 154 0.59 4.80 -8.69
CA GLU A 154 1.67 4.09 -7.99
C GLU A 154 1.16 3.17 -6.87
N TYR A 155 0.06 3.52 -6.21
CA TYR A 155 -0.54 2.66 -5.16
C TYR A 155 -1.34 1.52 -5.76
N PHE A 156 -1.99 1.72 -6.91
CA PHE A 156 -2.69 0.64 -7.61
C PHE A 156 -1.73 -0.40 -8.17
N ARG A 157 -0.52 0.02 -8.60
CA ARG A 157 0.52 -0.92 -9.07
C ARG A 157 0.94 -1.93 -7.99
N MET A 158 0.80 -1.59 -6.70
CA MET A 158 1.04 -2.54 -5.61
C MET A 158 0.02 -3.68 -5.56
N GLY A 159 -1.16 -3.51 -6.16
CA GLY A 159 -2.22 -4.51 -6.30
C GLY A 159 -2.29 -5.15 -7.68
N ALA A 160 -1.23 -5.02 -8.50
CA ALA A 160 -1.16 -5.56 -9.85
C ALA A 160 -0.16 -6.73 -9.94
N VAL A 161 -0.44 -7.65 -10.85
CA VAL A 161 0.45 -8.75 -11.26
C VAL A 161 0.40 -8.85 -12.78
N ASP A 162 1.56 -8.84 -13.42
CA ASP A 162 1.70 -8.94 -14.90
C ASP A 162 0.83 -7.90 -15.65
N GLY A 163 0.79 -6.67 -15.15
CA GLY A 163 0.02 -5.57 -15.75
C GLY A 163 -1.49 -5.62 -15.52
N LYS A 164 -1.98 -6.60 -14.77
CA LYS A 164 -3.40 -6.72 -14.41
C LYS A 164 -3.63 -6.30 -12.99
N TYR A 165 -4.56 -5.37 -12.78
CA TYR A 165 -5.00 -4.93 -11.45
C TYR A 165 -5.98 -5.94 -10.85
N TYR A 166 -5.70 -6.42 -9.65
CA TYR A 166 -6.53 -7.39 -8.93
C TYR A 166 -7.04 -6.85 -7.60
N CYS A 167 -6.28 -5.98 -6.95
CA CYS A 167 -6.63 -5.40 -5.66
C CYS A 167 -6.55 -3.88 -5.75
N PHE A 168 -7.61 -3.19 -5.32
CA PHE A 168 -7.66 -1.73 -5.32
C PHE A 168 -7.37 -1.19 -3.92
N PRO A 169 -6.42 -0.25 -3.81
CA PRO A 169 -6.09 0.36 -2.53
C PRO A 169 -7.26 1.21 -2.02
N ARG A 170 -7.49 1.17 -0.71
CA ARG A 170 -8.45 2.07 -0.04
C ARG A 170 -7.85 3.43 0.28
N SER A 171 -6.51 3.53 0.36
CA SER A 171 -5.75 4.73 0.74
C SER A 171 -4.30 4.61 0.32
N CYS A 172 -3.54 5.70 0.50
CA CYS A 172 -2.10 5.70 0.31
C CYS A 172 -1.42 4.98 1.48
N ASP A 173 -0.95 3.75 1.26
CA ASP A 173 -0.13 2.99 2.21
C ASP A 173 1.34 3.21 1.91
N SER A 174 2.02 3.99 2.74
CA SER A 174 3.43 4.33 2.58
C SER A 174 4.13 4.42 3.92
N VAL A 175 5.34 3.89 3.99
CA VAL A 175 6.21 4.08 5.15
C VAL A 175 6.63 5.55 5.21
N VAL A 176 6.31 6.17 6.34
CA VAL A 176 6.73 7.53 6.69
C VAL A 176 7.53 7.50 7.98
N THR A 177 8.18 8.60 8.30
CA THR A 177 8.88 8.80 9.56
C THR A 177 8.01 9.64 10.49
N PHE A 178 7.52 9.05 11.57
CA PHE A 178 6.93 9.77 12.69
C PHE A 178 8.05 10.34 13.55
N TYR A 179 7.90 11.56 14.04
CA TYR A 179 8.90 12.16 14.91
C TYR A 179 8.30 13.02 16.03
N ASN A 180 9.02 13.06 17.17
CA ASN A 180 8.64 13.83 18.35
C ASN A 180 9.43 15.15 18.38
N LYS A 181 8.77 16.25 17.99
CA LYS A 181 9.34 17.61 17.94
C LYS A 181 9.93 18.05 19.28
N LYS A 182 9.28 17.72 20.39
CA LYS A 182 9.73 18.12 21.74
C LYS A 182 11.07 17.48 22.09
N LEU A 183 11.20 16.15 21.88
CA LEU A 183 12.46 15.45 22.18
C LEU A 183 13.61 15.97 21.34
N LEU A 184 13.38 16.20 20.06
CA LEU A 184 14.40 16.69 19.13
C LEU A 184 14.80 18.13 19.46
N SER A 185 13.85 19.01 19.78
CA SER A 185 14.14 20.40 20.20
C SER A 185 14.93 20.46 21.52
N GLN A 186 14.63 19.57 22.47
CA GLN A 186 15.39 19.47 23.73
C GLN A 186 16.86 19.08 23.49
N ALA A 187 17.11 18.30 22.44
CA ALA A 187 18.47 17.92 22.02
C ALA A 187 19.16 18.98 21.15
N GLY A 188 18.52 20.10 20.85
CA GLY A 188 19.06 21.15 19.99
C GLY A 188 19.08 20.79 18.49
N VAL A 189 18.26 19.83 18.07
CA VAL A 189 18.11 19.48 16.65
C VAL A 189 17.40 20.61 15.92
N ASP A 190 17.98 21.00 14.76
CA ASP A 190 17.31 21.92 13.83
C ASP A 190 16.19 21.19 13.10
N LEU A 191 14.94 21.45 13.51
CA LEU A 191 13.76 20.82 12.91
C LEU A 191 13.54 21.19 11.43
N SER A 192 14.15 22.28 10.93
CA SER A 192 14.06 22.65 9.51
C SER A 192 14.72 21.66 8.57
N LEU A 193 15.61 20.81 9.09
CA LEU A 193 16.23 19.70 8.36
C LEU A 193 15.26 18.56 8.09
N ILE A 194 14.18 18.45 8.89
CA ILE A 194 13.20 17.37 8.84
C ILE A 194 12.05 17.79 7.92
N LYS A 195 12.21 17.52 6.62
CA LYS A 195 11.25 17.86 5.57
C LYS A 195 11.16 16.74 4.53
N ASN A 196 10.05 16.67 3.80
CA ASN A 196 9.88 15.68 2.75
C ASN A 196 11.06 15.73 1.75
N GLY A 197 11.59 14.57 1.42
CA GLY A 197 12.75 14.43 0.55
C GLY A 197 14.09 14.58 1.25
N TRP A 198 14.13 14.63 2.58
CA TRP A 198 15.41 14.59 3.31
C TRP A 198 16.16 13.29 3.01
N THR A 199 17.49 13.37 3.10
CA THR A 199 18.36 12.23 2.80
C THR A 199 18.65 11.39 4.05
N TRP A 200 19.09 10.15 3.83
CA TRP A 200 19.58 9.30 4.91
C TRP A 200 20.76 9.93 5.67
N ASP A 201 21.65 10.63 4.97
CA ASP A 201 22.76 11.33 5.60
C ASP A 201 22.29 12.45 6.54
N THR A 202 21.28 13.22 6.11
CA THR A 202 20.64 14.22 6.98
C THR A 202 20.01 13.55 8.20
N PHE A 203 19.31 12.43 8.01
CA PHE A 203 18.74 11.64 9.10
C PHE A 203 19.80 11.17 10.08
N MET A 204 20.89 10.60 9.59
CA MET A 204 22.01 10.15 10.44
C MET A 204 22.65 11.30 11.22
N GLY A 205 22.78 12.49 10.65
CA GLY A 205 23.25 13.68 11.34
C GLY A 205 22.31 14.13 12.46
N VAL A 206 21.01 14.02 12.24
CA VAL A 206 19.98 14.28 13.29
C VAL A 206 20.07 13.24 14.40
N LEU A 207 20.22 11.94 14.06
CA LEU A 207 20.40 10.89 15.07
C LEU A 207 21.67 11.10 15.90
N GLU A 208 22.75 11.51 15.25
CA GLU A 208 24.03 11.81 15.94
C GLU A 208 23.85 12.96 16.95
N THR A 209 23.17 14.05 16.55
CA THR A 209 22.90 15.19 17.42
C THR A 209 22.06 14.77 18.62
N TYR A 210 20.99 13.98 18.38
CA TYR A 210 20.16 13.47 19.45
C TYR A 210 20.90 12.48 20.36
N ARG A 211 21.74 11.61 19.82
CA ARG A 211 22.55 10.66 20.61
C ARG A 211 23.53 11.39 21.53
N LYS A 212 24.24 12.39 21.00
CA LYS A 212 25.14 13.23 21.81
C LYS A 212 24.41 13.87 23.01
N TYR A 213 23.20 14.38 22.80
CA TYR A 213 22.35 14.86 23.88
C TYR A 213 22.01 13.75 24.88
N LEU A 214 21.53 12.60 24.41
CA LEU A 214 21.19 11.46 25.26
C LEU A 214 22.35 11.03 26.15
N ASP A 215 23.59 11.03 25.62
CA ASP A 215 24.80 10.64 26.35
C ASP A 215 25.09 11.55 27.53
N THR A 216 24.51 12.75 27.58
CA THR A 216 24.59 13.67 28.75
C THR A 216 23.51 13.42 29.78
N THR A 217 22.56 12.52 29.53
CA THR A 217 21.42 12.28 30.40
C THR A 217 21.55 10.97 31.17
N ALA A 218 20.74 10.80 32.21
CA ALA A 218 20.63 9.54 32.95
C ALA A 218 20.09 8.38 32.11
N ASN A 219 19.48 8.68 30.95
CA ASN A 219 18.83 7.71 30.06
C ASN A 219 19.73 7.17 28.95
N ALA A 220 21.03 7.54 28.95
CA ALA A 220 21.99 7.18 27.91
C ALA A 220 22.07 5.68 27.57
N SER A 221 21.81 4.81 28.54
CA SER A 221 21.87 3.35 28.36
C SER A 221 20.52 2.70 28.01
N THR A 222 19.41 3.43 28.16
CA THR A 222 18.04 2.87 28.07
C THR A 222 17.21 3.46 26.94
N TYR A 223 17.57 4.68 26.48
CA TYR A 223 16.86 5.33 25.39
C TYR A 223 17.66 5.24 24.08
N TYR A 224 16.95 5.23 22.98
CA TYR A 224 17.49 5.10 21.64
C TYR A 224 16.95 6.24 20.74
N CYS A 225 17.55 6.40 19.57
CA CYS A 225 17.18 7.46 18.65
C CYS A 225 16.02 7.08 17.72
N LEU A 226 15.90 5.80 17.40
CA LEU A 226 14.88 5.26 16.50
C LEU A 226 14.23 4.02 17.12
N ASP A 227 12.91 3.97 17.07
CA ASP A 227 12.14 2.78 17.41
C ASP A 227 12.27 1.71 16.31
N ALA A 228 12.09 0.46 16.70
CA ALA A 228 12.79 -0.67 16.14
C ALA A 228 12.21 -1.36 14.89
N ASN A 229 11.44 -0.68 14.05
CA ASN A 229 10.90 -1.31 12.83
C ASN A 229 11.95 -1.67 11.77
N LEU A 230 13.15 -1.10 11.88
CA LEU A 230 14.22 -1.29 10.89
C LEU A 230 14.67 -2.75 10.77
N THR A 231 14.52 -3.55 11.80
CA THR A 231 14.95 -4.96 11.81
C THR A 231 13.79 -5.96 11.87
N THR A 232 12.56 -5.50 11.99
CA THR A 232 11.40 -6.38 12.21
C THR A 232 10.35 -6.31 11.13
N TRP A 233 10.42 -5.30 10.29
CA TRP A 233 9.36 -5.06 9.32
C TRP A 233 9.88 -5.00 7.88
N LEU A 234 9.44 -5.95 7.06
CA LEU A 234 9.92 -6.12 5.68
C LEU A 234 9.67 -4.87 4.83
N SER A 235 8.59 -4.12 5.08
CA SER A 235 8.32 -2.87 4.36
C SER A 235 9.33 -1.74 4.67
N VAL A 236 10.22 -1.92 5.66
CA VAL A 236 11.38 -1.05 5.91
C VAL A 236 12.65 -1.71 5.40
N CYS A 237 12.89 -2.99 5.72
CA CYS A 237 14.11 -3.71 5.34
C CYS A 237 14.27 -3.83 3.81
N TYR A 238 13.20 -4.19 3.11
CA TYR A 238 13.24 -4.44 1.66
C TYR A 238 13.54 -3.18 0.84
N PRO A 239 12.86 -2.03 1.06
CA PRO A 239 13.21 -0.78 0.38
C PRO A 239 14.65 -0.34 0.62
N MET A 240 15.20 -0.57 1.82
CA MET A 240 16.60 -0.28 2.09
C MET A 240 17.51 -1.12 1.17
N LEU A 241 17.31 -2.45 1.12
CA LEU A 241 18.06 -3.33 0.21
C LEU A 241 17.95 -2.85 -1.24
N LYS A 242 16.73 -2.53 -1.69
CA LYS A 242 16.47 -2.06 -3.06
C LYS A 242 17.12 -0.71 -3.36
N SER A 243 17.25 0.19 -2.39
CA SER A 243 17.96 1.47 -2.54
C SER A 243 19.47 1.27 -2.73
N PHE A 244 20.05 0.19 -2.20
CA PHE A 244 21.43 -0.22 -2.45
C PHE A 244 21.59 -1.03 -3.76
N GLY A 245 20.50 -1.39 -4.44
CA GLY A 245 20.52 -2.21 -5.66
C GLY A 245 20.51 -3.72 -5.39
N ALA A 246 20.42 -4.13 -4.13
CA ALA A 246 20.37 -5.54 -3.75
C ALA A 246 19.06 -6.21 -4.20
N ASN A 247 19.16 -7.50 -4.53
CA ASN A 247 18.04 -8.36 -4.82
C ASN A 247 18.08 -9.60 -3.92
N ILE A 248 16.89 -10.16 -3.63
CA ILE A 248 16.77 -11.35 -2.79
C ILE A 248 16.77 -12.60 -3.64
N ILE A 249 15.89 -12.64 -4.63
CA ILE A 249 15.76 -13.71 -5.62
C ILE A 249 15.42 -13.08 -6.99
N ASP A 250 15.68 -13.81 -8.08
CA ASP A 250 15.23 -13.45 -9.43
C ASP A 250 14.01 -14.28 -9.88
N SER A 251 13.52 -14.01 -11.10
CA SER A 251 12.40 -14.74 -11.73
C SER A 251 12.68 -16.23 -11.93
N ASN A 252 13.95 -16.65 -12.00
CA ASN A 252 14.37 -18.04 -12.07
C ASN A 252 14.53 -18.70 -10.70
N LYS A 253 14.19 -17.98 -9.62
CA LYS A 253 14.35 -18.38 -8.22
C LYS A 253 15.81 -18.57 -7.78
N ASN A 254 16.77 -17.96 -8.49
CA ASN A 254 18.13 -17.88 -8.03
C ASN A 254 18.21 -16.93 -6.83
N ILE A 255 18.92 -17.36 -5.78
CA ILE A 255 19.12 -16.56 -4.58
C ILE A 255 20.25 -15.59 -4.85
N LEU A 256 19.98 -14.28 -4.73
CA LEU A 256 20.89 -13.19 -5.02
C LEU A 256 21.31 -12.39 -3.79
N ILE A 257 20.81 -12.74 -2.62
CA ILE A 257 20.97 -11.96 -1.38
C ILE A 257 22.43 -11.78 -0.95
N ASN A 258 23.33 -12.71 -1.31
CA ASN A 258 24.75 -12.62 -0.97
C ASN A 258 25.51 -11.78 -2.00
N SER A 259 25.30 -10.49 -1.97
CA SER A 259 25.90 -9.50 -2.86
C SER A 259 26.63 -8.41 -2.08
N ALA A 260 27.47 -7.63 -2.76
CA ALA A 260 28.16 -6.49 -2.19
C ALA A 260 27.17 -5.42 -1.70
N GLU A 261 26.11 -5.18 -2.47
CA GLU A 261 25.06 -4.21 -2.19
C GLU A 261 24.29 -4.57 -0.91
N THR A 262 23.99 -5.86 -0.70
CA THR A 262 23.38 -6.35 0.53
C THR A 262 24.29 -6.09 1.73
N LYS A 263 25.58 -6.38 1.59
CA LYS A 263 26.56 -6.18 2.68
C LYS A 263 26.75 -4.71 3.01
N GLU A 264 26.73 -3.84 2.01
CA GLU A 264 26.79 -2.39 2.21
C GLU A 264 25.57 -1.87 2.97
N CYS A 265 24.36 -2.28 2.57
CA CYS A 265 23.12 -1.97 3.29
C CYS A 265 23.18 -2.42 4.76
N LEU A 266 23.62 -3.65 5.02
CA LEU A 266 23.71 -4.18 6.39
C LEU A 266 24.85 -3.53 7.20
N SER A 267 25.90 -3.06 6.56
CA SER A 267 26.96 -2.30 7.23
C SER A 267 26.44 -0.98 7.78
N LEU A 268 25.54 -0.30 7.05
CA LEU A 268 24.82 0.88 7.54
C LEU A 268 24.02 0.57 8.80
N VAL A 269 23.24 -0.52 8.78
CA VAL A 269 22.43 -0.97 9.93
C VAL A 269 23.30 -1.34 11.13
N LYS A 270 24.42 -2.02 10.88
CA LYS A 270 25.44 -2.35 11.89
C LYS A 270 26.02 -1.11 12.55
N ASP A 271 26.35 -0.09 11.75
CA ASP A 271 26.88 1.18 12.24
C ASP A 271 25.87 1.89 13.15
N MET A 272 24.58 1.91 12.78
CA MET A 272 23.51 2.46 13.63
C MET A 272 23.40 1.74 14.97
N SER A 273 23.56 0.42 14.98
CA SER A 273 23.56 -0.37 16.22
C SER A 273 24.78 -0.06 17.09
N ASN A 274 25.99 -0.02 16.49
CA ASN A 274 27.24 0.31 17.20
C ASN A 274 27.19 1.71 17.83
N LYS A 275 26.54 2.67 17.16
CA LYS A 275 26.34 4.04 17.64
C LYS A 275 25.17 4.18 18.61
N LYS A 276 24.50 3.09 18.97
CA LYS A 276 23.31 3.06 19.84
C LYS A 276 22.16 3.96 19.33
N TYR A 277 22.02 4.10 18.03
CA TYR A 277 20.86 4.77 17.44
C TYR A 277 19.62 3.89 17.49
N ILE A 278 19.82 2.56 17.35
CA ILE A 278 18.76 1.53 17.41
C ILE A 278 19.10 0.47 18.46
N VAL A 279 18.06 -0.21 18.93
CA VAL A 279 18.21 -1.38 19.81
C VAL A 279 18.73 -2.56 19.01
N ALA A 280 19.68 -3.31 19.59
CA ALA A 280 20.24 -4.52 18.96
C ALA A 280 19.31 -5.72 18.94
N ASP A 281 18.45 -5.87 19.95
CA ASP A 281 17.42 -6.91 20.05
C ASP A 281 16.06 -6.28 20.37
N ASN A 282 15.02 -6.79 19.73
CA ASN A 282 13.79 -6.06 19.58
C ASN A 282 12.78 -6.14 20.69
N THR A 283 12.38 -4.99 21.14
CA THR A 283 11.11 -4.73 21.80
C THR A 283 9.95 -4.66 20.79
N THR A 284 8.72 -4.60 21.29
CA THR A 284 7.55 -4.40 20.42
C THR A 284 7.69 -3.11 19.62
N PRO A 285 7.57 -3.14 18.28
CA PRO A 285 7.61 -1.95 17.45
C PRO A 285 6.62 -0.88 17.90
N GLY A 286 7.03 0.38 17.90
CA GLY A 286 6.20 1.51 18.26
C GLY A 286 6.15 1.83 19.76
N SER A 287 6.57 0.93 20.64
CA SER A 287 6.46 1.14 22.11
C SER A 287 7.34 2.27 22.62
N SER A 288 8.56 2.39 22.14
CA SER A 288 9.50 3.42 22.56
C SER A 288 9.11 4.81 22.05
N PHE A 289 8.57 4.90 20.86
CA PHE A 289 8.05 6.15 20.31
C PHE A 289 6.80 6.61 21.08
N GLU A 290 5.83 5.71 21.28
CA GLU A 290 4.57 6.01 21.99
C GLU A 290 4.79 6.47 23.43
N THR A 291 5.82 5.96 24.10
CA THR A 291 6.17 6.31 25.49
C THR A 291 7.10 7.49 25.59
N GLY A 292 7.53 8.09 24.46
CA GLY A 292 8.42 9.23 24.43
C GLY A 292 9.87 8.89 24.81
N THR A 293 10.33 7.66 24.58
CA THR A 293 11.71 7.21 24.86
C THR A 293 12.57 7.13 23.59
N ALA A 294 11.95 7.19 22.42
CA ALA A 294 12.63 7.36 21.13
C ALA A 294 11.96 8.50 20.34
N PRO A 295 12.72 9.40 19.68
CA PRO A 295 12.16 10.51 18.93
C PRO A 295 11.63 10.12 17.53
N PHE A 296 11.99 8.97 16.98
CA PHE A 296 11.62 8.55 15.64
C PHE A 296 11.02 7.15 15.62
N LEU A 297 10.08 6.96 14.65
CA LEU A 297 9.48 5.68 14.30
C LEU A 297 9.22 5.63 12.79
N PHE A 298 9.62 4.57 12.11
CA PHE A 298 9.18 4.26 10.75
C PHE A 298 7.87 3.47 10.78
N GLN A 299 6.81 3.97 10.15
CA GLN A 299 5.51 3.30 10.16
C GLN A 299 4.65 3.76 8.98
N SER A 300 3.72 2.91 8.53
CA SER A 300 2.67 3.26 7.56
C SER A 300 1.29 3.45 8.22
N ALA A 301 1.23 3.42 9.54
CA ALA A 301 -0.03 3.53 10.27
C ALA A 301 -0.65 4.92 10.15
N SER A 302 -1.97 4.97 10.37
CA SER A 302 -2.70 6.22 10.51
C SER A 302 -2.12 7.11 11.62
N VAL A 303 -2.03 8.41 11.38
CA VAL A 303 -1.60 9.39 12.37
C VAL A 303 -2.45 9.37 13.64
N SER A 304 -3.72 8.97 13.55
CA SER A 304 -4.64 8.87 14.68
C SER A 304 -4.19 7.88 15.76
N LEU A 305 -3.38 6.88 15.42
CA LEU A 305 -2.86 5.92 16.39
C LEU A 305 -1.92 6.57 17.41
N PHE A 306 -1.22 7.62 17.01
CA PHE A 306 -0.18 8.25 17.81
C PHE A 306 -0.55 9.66 18.26
N ALA A 307 -1.27 10.45 17.46
CA ALA A 307 -1.50 11.86 17.66
C ALA A 307 -2.17 12.21 19.02
N GLU A 308 -2.97 11.31 19.55
CA GLU A 308 -3.68 11.50 20.83
C GLU A 308 -2.96 10.87 22.04
N ARG A 309 -1.82 10.20 21.82
CA ARG A 309 -1.02 9.67 22.93
C ARG A 309 -0.45 10.81 23.77
N ARG A 310 -0.47 10.65 25.11
CA ARG A 310 -0.08 11.70 26.06
C ARG A 310 1.28 12.36 25.75
N GLU A 311 2.28 11.53 25.42
CA GLU A 311 3.65 11.99 25.18
C GLU A 311 3.84 12.63 23.79
N LEU A 312 2.89 12.40 22.87
CA LEU A 312 2.98 12.81 21.47
C LEU A 312 2.02 13.94 21.11
N LYS A 313 0.96 14.12 21.89
CA LYS A 313 -0.10 15.12 21.60
C LYS A 313 0.47 16.54 21.47
N GLY A 314 0.29 17.14 20.30
CA GLY A 314 0.82 18.46 19.94
C GLY A 314 2.34 18.50 19.68
N ASN A 315 3.05 17.38 19.94
CA ASN A 315 4.50 17.28 19.74
C ASN A 315 4.90 16.34 18.60
N MET A 316 3.96 15.56 18.07
CA MET A 316 4.22 14.67 16.95
C MET A 316 4.08 15.41 15.63
N ASP A 317 4.85 14.98 14.64
CA ASP A 317 4.62 15.24 13.22
C ASP A 317 5.15 14.07 12.38
N ILE A 318 4.96 14.13 11.08
CA ILE A 318 5.43 13.11 10.14
C ILE A 318 6.23 13.74 9.00
N VAL A 319 7.11 12.94 8.42
CA VAL A 319 7.91 13.31 7.25
C VAL A 319 8.10 12.08 6.37
N SER A 320 8.42 12.26 5.11
CA SER A 320 8.73 11.14 4.22
C SER A 320 9.84 10.25 4.80
N PHE A 321 9.86 8.98 4.43
CA PHE A 321 11.01 8.11 4.72
C PHE A 321 12.29 8.74 4.16
N PRO A 322 13.41 8.75 4.89
CA PRO A 322 14.64 9.37 4.42
C PRO A 322 15.20 8.62 3.20
N LEU A 323 15.57 9.38 2.17
CA LEU A 323 16.04 8.84 0.91
C LEU A 323 17.48 8.33 1.02
N ILE A 324 17.70 7.05 0.77
CA ILE A 324 19.05 6.46 0.68
C ILE A 324 19.57 6.73 -0.74
N MET A 325 20.46 7.72 -0.85
CA MET A 325 21.05 8.17 -2.11
C MET A 325 22.34 7.40 -2.41
N ASN A 326 22.24 6.09 -2.67
CA ASN A 326 23.38 5.22 -2.91
C ASN A 326 23.37 4.65 -4.33
N HIS A 327 23.95 5.37 -5.31
CA HIS A 327 24.16 4.95 -6.72
C HIS A 327 22.90 4.45 -7.47
N ASN A 328 21.82 4.20 -6.78
CA ASN A 328 20.55 3.71 -7.32
C ASN A 328 19.42 4.67 -6.98
N THR A 329 18.28 4.49 -7.64
CA THR A 329 17.05 5.22 -7.31
C THR A 329 16.62 4.85 -5.89
N PRO A 330 16.48 5.81 -4.97
CA PRO A 330 16.03 5.53 -3.62
C PRO A 330 14.66 4.85 -3.62
N LYS A 331 14.39 4.02 -2.60
CA LYS A 331 13.12 3.32 -2.46
C LYS A 331 12.47 3.63 -1.13
N ILE A 332 11.14 3.73 -1.16
CA ILE A 332 10.29 3.95 0.00
C ILE A 332 9.33 2.77 0.10
N GLY A 333 9.22 2.19 1.27
CA GLY A 333 8.30 1.09 1.50
C GLY A 333 6.85 1.50 1.31
N SER A 334 6.13 0.67 0.58
CA SER A 334 4.72 0.84 0.34
C SER A 334 4.07 -0.54 0.26
N GLY A 335 2.77 -0.57 0.24
CA GLY A 335 2.03 -1.80 0.13
C GLY A 335 0.64 -1.54 -0.42
N ILE A 336 -0.18 -2.56 -0.39
CA ILE A 336 -1.60 -2.42 -0.62
C ILE A 336 -2.35 -2.90 0.62
N ALA A 337 -3.34 -2.13 1.02
CA ALA A 337 -4.43 -2.56 1.87
C ALA A 337 -5.71 -2.10 1.19
N GLY A 338 -6.51 -3.06 0.74
CA GLY A 338 -7.62 -2.75 -0.15
C GLY A 338 -8.54 -3.93 -0.38
N TYR A 339 -9.25 -3.90 -1.47
CA TYR A 339 -10.30 -4.87 -1.77
C TYR A 339 -10.18 -5.42 -3.18
N THR A 340 -10.57 -6.68 -3.33
CA THR A 340 -10.64 -7.40 -4.59
C THR A 340 -12.00 -8.07 -4.74
N ILE A 341 -12.36 -8.47 -5.96
CA ILE A 341 -13.59 -9.22 -6.24
C ILE A 341 -13.24 -10.70 -6.45
N ASN A 342 -13.95 -11.56 -5.72
CA ASN A 342 -13.87 -13.01 -5.86
C ASN A 342 -14.21 -13.41 -7.31
N SER A 343 -13.37 -14.21 -7.95
CA SER A 343 -13.58 -14.64 -9.35
C SER A 343 -14.88 -15.44 -9.54
N LYS A 344 -15.40 -16.09 -8.47
CA LYS A 344 -16.69 -16.80 -8.45
C LYS A 344 -17.87 -15.90 -8.01
N CYS A 345 -17.67 -14.61 -7.77
CA CYS A 345 -18.76 -13.70 -7.44
C CYS A 345 -19.82 -13.74 -8.55
N LYS A 346 -21.08 -13.89 -8.17
CA LYS A 346 -22.22 -13.88 -9.12
C LYS A 346 -22.66 -12.46 -9.43
N GLU A 347 -22.59 -11.58 -8.43
CA GLU A 347 -23.03 -10.20 -8.47
C GLU A 347 -21.88 -9.25 -8.85
N LYS A 348 -21.14 -9.57 -9.94
CA LYS A 348 -19.90 -8.85 -10.31
C LYS A 348 -20.11 -7.37 -10.56
N ALA A 349 -21.22 -7.00 -11.22
CA ALA A 349 -21.55 -5.59 -11.47
C ALA A 349 -21.80 -4.82 -10.17
N ALA A 350 -22.57 -5.39 -9.23
CA ALA A 350 -22.81 -4.79 -7.91
C ALA A 350 -21.53 -4.70 -7.08
N ALA A 351 -20.69 -5.76 -7.07
CA ALA A 351 -19.41 -5.76 -6.40
C ALA A 351 -18.45 -4.71 -6.98
N TRP A 352 -18.44 -4.56 -8.30
CA TRP A 352 -17.68 -3.51 -8.96
C TRP A 352 -18.18 -2.12 -8.57
N LYS A 353 -19.49 -1.88 -8.60
CA LYS A 353 -20.08 -0.58 -8.19
C LYS A 353 -19.67 -0.19 -6.76
N PHE A 354 -19.57 -1.17 -5.86
CA PHE A 354 -19.06 -0.91 -4.51
C PHE A 354 -17.58 -0.50 -4.52
N LEU A 355 -16.71 -1.16 -5.30
CA LEU A 355 -15.33 -0.72 -5.45
C LEU A 355 -15.23 0.64 -6.16
N ALA A 356 -16.04 0.90 -7.17
CA ALA A 356 -16.09 2.20 -7.84
C ALA A 356 -16.53 3.33 -6.86
N LYS A 357 -17.52 3.06 -5.98
CA LYS A 357 -17.89 4.00 -4.91
C LYS A 357 -16.74 4.21 -3.93
N MET A 358 -15.99 3.16 -3.56
CA MET A 358 -14.79 3.30 -2.73
C MET A 358 -13.75 4.24 -3.35
N LEU A 359 -13.63 4.24 -4.69
CA LEU A 359 -12.72 5.10 -5.44
C LEU A 359 -13.27 6.50 -5.68
N SER A 360 -14.57 6.74 -5.51
CA SER A 360 -15.18 8.06 -5.72
C SER A 360 -14.75 9.06 -4.66
N LYS A 361 -14.93 10.37 -4.93
CA LYS A 361 -14.65 11.45 -3.97
C LYS A 361 -15.49 11.28 -2.70
N GLU A 362 -16.77 10.96 -2.86
CA GLU A 362 -17.72 10.76 -1.78
C GLU A 362 -17.34 9.55 -0.93
N GLY A 363 -17.01 8.42 -1.57
CA GLY A 363 -16.61 7.19 -0.89
C GLY A 363 -15.30 7.33 -0.14
N GLN A 364 -14.30 7.99 -0.73
CA GLN A 364 -13.04 8.29 -0.06
C GLN A 364 -13.26 9.16 1.18
N ASN A 365 -14.06 10.24 1.08
CA ASN A 365 -14.41 11.08 2.23
C ASN A 365 -15.25 10.34 3.28
N ALA A 366 -16.18 9.46 2.87
CA ALA A 366 -16.94 8.63 3.79
C ALA A 366 -16.03 7.72 4.62
N MET A 367 -15.06 7.04 3.97
CA MET A 367 -14.07 6.22 4.66
C MET A 367 -13.21 7.02 5.65
N ALA A 368 -12.83 8.24 5.29
CA ALA A 368 -12.08 9.12 6.18
C ALA A 368 -12.90 9.51 7.42
N ARG A 369 -14.18 9.86 7.26
CA ARG A 369 -15.10 10.12 8.39
C ARG A 369 -15.25 8.88 9.27
N GLY A 370 -15.22 7.69 8.68
CA GLY A 370 -15.24 6.39 9.38
C GLY A 370 -13.96 6.02 10.11
N GLY A 371 -12.92 6.88 10.07
CA GLY A 371 -11.68 6.70 10.82
C GLY A 371 -10.48 6.22 10.00
N LEU A 372 -10.60 6.18 8.68
CA LEU A 372 -9.44 5.99 7.80
C LEU A 372 -8.63 7.29 7.74
N ASN A 373 -7.64 7.42 8.61
CA ASN A 373 -6.81 8.63 8.70
C ASN A 373 -5.48 8.45 7.93
N LEU A 374 -5.59 7.95 6.69
CA LEU A 374 -4.52 7.90 5.69
C LEU A 374 -4.99 8.66 4.46
N PRO A 375 -4.10 9.37 3.75
CA PRO A 375 -4.47 10.14 2.58
C PRO A 375 -5.19 9.33 1.51
N SER A 376 -6.06 10.01 0.79
CA SER A 376 -6.77 9.44 -0.35
C SER A 376 -5.81 9.05 -1.47
N ILE A 377 -6.21 8.02 -2.21
CA ILE A 377 -5.59 7.65 -3.48
C ILE A 377 -5.98 8.59 -4.64
N ARG A 378 -6.91 9.53 -4.42
CA ARG A 378 -7.35 10.50 -5.43
C ARG A 378 -6.48 11.76 -5.39
N LYS A 379 -6.10 12.25 -6.57
CA LYS A 379 -5.28 13.47 -6.71
C LYS A 379 -6.04 14.73 -6.31
N ASP A 380 -7.36 14.77 -6.55
CA ASP A 380 -8.23 15.90 -6.21
C ASP A 380 -8.56 16.01 -4.71
N LEU A 381 -8.11 15.05 -3.90
CA LEU A 381 -8.26 15.05 -2.43
C LEU A 381 -6.92 15.21 -1.67
N GLN A 382 -5.92 15.83 -2.29
CA GLN A 382 -4.61 16.06 -1.67
C GLN A 382 -4.45 17.44 -1.03
N ASP A 383 -5.40 18.35 -1.18
CA ASP A 383 -5.42 19.62 -0.46
C ASP A 383 -6.05 19.45 0.92
N TYR A 384 -5.24 19.07 1.90
CA TYR A 384 -5.68 18.81 3.28
C TYR A 384 -6.11 20.06 4.06
N ALA A 385 -5.93 21.25 3.48
CA ALA A 385 -6.45 22.50 4.04
C ALA A 385 -7.89 22.78 3.57
N SER A 386 -8.36 22.09 2.55
CA SER A 386 -9.72 22.22 2.02
C SER A 386 -10.76 21.56 2.94
N ASP A 387 -11.88 22.25 3.15
CA ASP A 387 -13.02 21.69 3.89
C ASP A 387 -13.68 20.49 3.14
N ASP A 388 -13.44 20.37 1.83
CA ASP A 388 -13.91 19.25 1.00
C ASP A 388 -13.13 17.95 1.24
N VAL A 389 -12.02 18.01 1.97
CA VAL A 389 -11.13 16.87 2.23
C VAL A 389 -11.22 16.44 3.67
N ALA A 390 -11.91 15.33 3.93
CA ALA A 390 -12.18 14.85 5.29
C ALA A 390 -10.90 14.51 6.10
N TRP A 391 -9.77 14.18 5.44
CA TRP A 391 -8.48 13.95 6.13
C TRP A 391 -7.84 15.22 6.71
N GLY A 392 -8.10 16.38 6.10
CA GLY A 392 -7.58 17.66 6.56
C GLY A 392 -8.01 18.01 7.97
N GLY A 393 -9.26 17.80 8.30
CA GLY A 393 -9.93 18.10 9.56
C GLY A 393 -9.02 18.24 10.79
N LYS A 394 -9.07 17.25 11.67
CA LYS A 394 -8.32 17.23 12.94
C LYS A 394 -6.79 17.23 12.79
N TYR A 395 -6.27 16.71 11.68
CA TYR A 395 -4.84 16.47 11.48
C TYR A 395 -4.21 17.37 10.41
N LYS A 396 -4.90 18.43 9.99
CA LYS A 396 -4.43 19.37 8.95
C LYS A 396 -3.09 20.07 9.27
N ASP A 397 -2.74 20.17 10.53
CA ASP A 397 -1.49 20.77 10.99
C ASP A 397 -0.29 19.80 10.94
N LEU A 398 -0.53 18.52 10.60
CA LEU A 398 0.51 17.53 10.36
C LEU A 398 0.88 17.47 8.87
N ASN A 399 2.13 17.11 8.59
CA ASN A 399 2.63 17.00 7.22
C ASN A 399 2.10 15.73 6.52
N LEU A 400 0.77 15.65 6.28
CA LEU A 400 0.12 14.49 5.65
C LEU A 400 0.66 14.17 4.26
N SER A 401 1.25 15.16 3.55
CA SER A 401 1.89 14.95 2.24
C SER A 401 3.10 14.00 2.30
N ALA A 402 3.61 13.69 3.50
CA ALA A 402 4.65 12.67 3.68
C ALA A 402 4.26 11.29 3.12
N TYR A 403 2.98 10.91 3.23
CA TYR A 403 2.51 9.62 2.71
C TYR A 403 2.53 9.54 1.19
N THR A 404 2.27 10.64 0.51
CA THR A 404 2.21 10.70 -0.96
C THR A 404 3.53 11.12 -1.61
N TYR A 405 4.50 11.57 -0.80
CA TYR A 405 5.81 11.96 -1.30
C TYR A 405 6.54 10.82 -2.00
N GLY A 406 7.12 11.09 -3.17
CA GLY A 406 7.99 10.17 -3.89
C GLY A 406 7.24 8.95 -4.43
N GLY A 407 6.13 9.13 -5.12
CA GLY A 407 5.34 8.06 -5.72
C GLY A 407 6.19 7.13 -6.59
N GLU A 408 7.16 7.67 -7.32
CA GLU A 408 8.11 6.95 -8.18
C GLU A 408 9.10 6.07 -7.39
N TYR A 409 9.25 6.32 -6.10
CA TYR A 409 10.15 5.56 -5.21
C TYR A 409 9.44 4.41 -4.50
N LYS A 410 8.12 4.32 -4.59
CA LYS A 410 7.33 3.32 -3.86
C LYS A 410 7.64 1.91 -4.33
N VAL A 411 7.85 1.00 -3.39
CA VAL A 411 8.10 -0.41 -3.64
C VAL A 411 7.45 -1.27 -2.56
N SER A 412 6.84 -2.36 -2.99
CA SER A 412 6.38 -3.43 -2.09
C SER A 412 7.36 -4.60 -2.11
N SER A 413 7.14 -5.59 -1.26
CA SER A 413 7.95 -6.82 -1.18
C SER A 413 7.60 -7.78 -2.35
N ASP A 414 7.74 -7.30 -3.57
CA ASP A 414 7.33 -7.95 -4.82
C ASP A 414 8.07 -9.27 -5.09
N PHE A 415 9.28 -9.47 -4.56
CA PHE A 415 9.99 -10.76 -4.65
C PHE A 415 9.18 -11.94 -4.10
N LEU A 416 8.24 -11.69 -3.18
CA LEU A 416 7.34 -12.71 -2.66
C LEU A 416 6.33 -13.22 -3.69
N SER A 417 6.09 -12.46 -4.78
CA SER A 417 5.26 -12.92 -5.90
C SER A 417 5.95 -14.01 -6.74
N LEU A 418 7.29 -14.08 -6.68
CA LEU A 418 8.11 -15.01 -7.45
C LEU A 418 8.13 -16.43 -6.86
N VAL A 419 7.54 -16.64 -5.68
CA VAL A 419 7.58 -17.92 -4.97
C VAL A 419 6.18 -18.42 -4.63
N ASP A 420 6.06 -19.74 -4.51
CA ASP A 420 4.85 -20.37 -4.00
C ASP A 420 4.52 -19.84 -2.60
N VAL A 421 3.24 -19.65 -2.33
CA VAL A 421 2.68 -19.18 -1.06
C VAL A 421 3.30 -19.86 0.16
N LYS A 422 3.49 -21.18 0.12
CA LYS A 422 4.06 -21.96 1.22
C LYS A 422 5.46 -21.51 1.66
N TYR A 423 6.19 -20.76 0.83
CA TYR A 423 7.53 -20.28 1.12
C TYR A 423 7.59 -18.83 1.61
N LYS A 424 6.55 -18.02 1.34
CA LYS A 424 6.56 -16.56 1.58
C LYS A 424 6.91 -16.19 3.01
N ALA A 425 6.23 -16.78 3.99
CA ALA A 425 6.49 -16.49 5.41
C ALA A 425 7.94 -16.80 5.82
N LYS A 426 8.52 -17.89 5.31
CA LYS A 426 9.90 -18.25 5.61
C LYS A 426 10.91 -17.32 4.94
N LEU A 427 10.60 -16.84 3.74
CA LEU A 427 11.46 -15.88 3.04
C LEU A 427 11.42 -14.51 3.74
N ASP A 428 10.23 -14.03 4.09
CA ASP A 428 10.06 -12.81 4.88
C ASP A 428 10.85 -12.88 6.20
N GLU A 429 10.66 -13.96 6.95
CA GLU A 429 11.38 -14.19 8.20
C GLU A 429 12.91 -14.23 8.02
N ALA A 430 13.40 -14.90 6.97
CA ALA A 430 14.83 -14.98 6.69
C ALA A 430 15.45 -13.60 6.44
N VAL A 431 14.76 -12.75 5.68
CA VAL A 431 15.23 -11.40 5.38
C VAL A 431 15.21 -10.52 6.64
N ARG A 432 14.14 -10.54 7.41
CA ARG A 432 14.06 -9.78 8.67
C ARG A 432 15.12 -10.23 9.67
N ASN A 433 15.32 -11.54 9.82
CA ASN A 433 16.34 -12.09 10.70
C ASN A 433 17.76 -11.68 10.27
N MET A 434 18.02 -11.50 8.98
CA MET A 434 19.30 -10.99 8.49
C MET A 434 19.58 -9.58 9.04
N PHE A 435 18.62 -8.69 9.01
CA PHE A 435 18.73 -7.35 9.59
C PHE A 435 18.92 -7.41 11.11
N ALA A 436 18.13 -8.22 11.80
CA ALA A 436 18.28 -8.42 13.26
C ALA A 436 19.67 -8.97 13.62
N TYR A 437 20.18 -9.95 12.89
CA TYR A 437 21.53 -10.50 13.08
C TYR A 437 22.61 -9.44 12.86
N ALA A 438 22.46 -8.57 11.84
CA ALA A 438 23.44 -7.52 11.57
C ALA A 438 23.56 -6.51 12.73
N THR A 439 22.51 -6.32 13.54
CA THR A 439 22.57 -5.42 14.72
C THR A 439 23.29 -6.01 15.93
N ARG A 440 23.53 -7.32 15.96
CA ARG A 440 24.13 -8.01 17.13
C ARG A 440 25.63 -7.73 17.18
N PHE A 441 26.17 -7.48 18.37
CA PHE A 441 27.58 -7.18 18.57
C PHE A 441 28.50 -8.38 18.29
N ASP A 442 28.00 -9.60 18.51
CA ASP A 442 28.73 -10.87 18.33
C ASP A 442 28.68 -11.40 16.88
N LYS A 443 28.05 -10.68 15.95
CA LYS A 443 27.87 -11.10 14.55
C LYS A 443 28.50 -10.11 13.58
N THR A 444 29.07 -10.65 12.51
CA THR A 444 29.52 -9.87 11.36
C THR A 444 28.40 -9.69 10.34
N VAL A 445 28.55 -8.76 9.41
CA VAL A 445 27.63 -8.61 8.27
C VAL A 445 27.64 -9.89 7.41
N ASP A 446 28.83 -10.50 7.21
CA ASP A 446 28.94 -11.76 6.47
C ASP A 446 28.19 -12.91 7.16
N ASP A 447 28.25 -13.00 8.49
CA ASP A 447 27.46 -14.00 9.24
C ASP A 447 25.96 -13.83 9.00
N ALA A 448 25.47 -12.58 8.99
CA ALA A 448 24.06 -12.27 8.77
C ALA A 448 23.63 -12.68 7.35
N VAL A 449 24.40 -12.28 6.33
CA VAL A 449 24.12 -12.60 4.92
C VAL A 449 24.17 -14.11 4.66
N ASN A 450 25.22 -14.79 5.13
CA ASN A 450 25.37 -16.24 4.95
C ASN A 450 24.25 -17.03 5.65
N SER A 451 23.81 -16.57 6.82
CA SER A 451 22.68 -17.17 7.54
C SER A 451 21.39 -17.03 6.74
N CYS A 452 21.12 -15.85 6.19
CA CYS A 452 19.96 -15.59 5.35
C CYS A 452 19.98 -16.43 4.07
N GLU A 453 21.11 -16.45 3.33
CA GLU A 453 21.28 -17.26 2.12
C GLU A 453 20.99 -18.74 2.39
N LYS A 454 21.52 -19.27 3.49
CA LYS A 454 21.25 -20.65 3.92
C LYS A 454 19.77 -20.88 4.23
N ALA A 455 19.12 -19.93 4.92
CA ALA A 455 17.70 -20.03 5.25
C ALA A 455 16.84 -20.01 3.99
N LEU A 456 17.13 -19.13 3.03
CA LEU A 456 16.44 -19.06 1.75
C LEU A 456 16.63 -20.34 0.92
N LYS A 457 17.86 -20.88 0.84
CA LYS A 457 18.14 -22.17 0.18
C LYS A 457 17.36 -23.32 0.80
N ASN A 458 17.20 -23.32 2.12
CA ASN A 458 16.42 -24.36 2.81
C ASN A 458 14.91 -24.19 2.63
N ALA A 459 14.44 -22.94 2.56
CA ALA A 459 13.01 -22.67 2.38
C ALA A 459 12.52 -23.02 0.98
N LEU A 460 13.37 -22.90 -0.05
CA LEU A 460 13.01 -23.14 -1.47
C LEU A 460 13.22 -24.59 -1.94
N LYS A 461 13.72 -25.48 -1.08
CA LYS A 461 13.77 -26.94 -1.33
C LYS A 461 12.42 -27.58 -1.10
#